data_86733f89c7569e0153ea1061efcae304
#
_entry.id   86733f89c7569e0153ea1061efcae304
#
_cell.length_a   1.000
_cell.length_b   1.000
_cell.length_c   1.000
_cell.angle_alpha   90.00
_cell.angle_beta   90.00
_cell.angle_gamma   90.00
#
_symmetry.space_group_name_H-M   'P 1'
#
loop_
_entity.id
_entity.type
_entity.pdbx_description
1 polymer ?
#
loop_
_entity_poly.entity_id
_entity_poly.type
_entity_poly.pdbx_seq_one_letter_code
_entity_poly.pdbx_strand_id
1 'polypeptide(L)'
;MMKKAIIILLMMALLPVIGKAQVKGNMGSDSPLRKLQLAEVAIKNFYVDSVNEQKLVEDGIRGMLEKLDPHSTYTDAKETKAMNEPLQGDFEGIGVQFNMIEDTLVVIQPVVNGPSQKVGILAGDRIVSVNDSTIAGVKMPRIDIMKMLRGKKGTKVKLGVVRRGVKGVLTFVVTRAKIPVHTINASYMIRPNVGYIRIESFGMKTHDEFMSAVDSLKKKGMKTLLLDLQDNGGGYLQSAVQISNEFLKNNDMIVYTEGRRARRQNFKAIGNGRLQDVKVYVLVNELSASAAEIVTGAIQDNDRGTVVGRRTFGKGLVQRPLDLPDGSMIRLTIAHYYTPSGRCIQKPYTKGDLKDYEMDIEKRFKHGELTNPDSIQFSDSLKYYT
;
A
#
# COMPACT_ATOMS: atom_id res chain seq x y z
N MET A 1 -39.69 21.26 -57.82
CA MET A 1 -38.29 20.77 -57.98
C MET A 1 -37.54 21.10 -56.70
N MET A 2 -37.33 20.05 -55.93
CA MET A 2 -36.78 20.17 -54.58
C MET A 2 -35.27 19.99 -54.59
N LYS A 3 -34.52 20.93 -54.02
CA LYS A 3 -33.10 20.75 -53.73
C LYS A 3 -32.97 20.34 -52.27
N LYS A 4 -32.57 19.08 -52.03
CA LYS A 4 -32.18 18.55 -50.71
C LYS A 4 -30.83 19.10 -50.33
N ALA A 5 -30.74 19.87 -49.28
CA ALA A 5 -29.48 20.24 -48.64
C ALA A 5 -29.08 19.15 -47.64
N ILE A 6 -27.95 18.54 -47.88
CA ILE A 6 -27.32 17.58 -46.98
C ILE A 6 -26.51 18.40 -45.97
N ILE A 7 -26.92 18.38 -44.70
CA ILE A 7 -26.17 18.90 -43.58
C ILE A 7 -25.21 17.79 -43.12
N ILE A 8 -23.93 17.96 -43.39
CA ILE A 8 -22.87 17.11 -42.85
C ILE A 8 -22.54 17.64 -41.45
N LEU A 9 -22.99 16.91 -40.45
CA LEU A 9 -22.67 17.17 -39.04
C LEU A 9 -21.23 16.73 -38.78
N LEU A 10 -20.31 17.68 -38.64
CA LEU A 10 -18.92 17.44 -38.30
C LEU A 10 -18.86 17.16 -36.79
N MET A 11 -18.86 15.88 -36.40
CA MET A 11 -18.55 15.44 -35.03
C MET A 11 -17.05 15.61 -34.82
N MET A 12 -16.63 16.73 -34.22
CA MET A 12 -15.29 16.86 -33.65
C MET A 12 -15.18 15.95 -32.45
N ALA A 13 -14.58 14.79 -32.62
CA ALA A 13 -14.12 13.94 -31.55
C ALA A 13 -13.01 14.67 -30.78
N LEU A 14 -13.30 15.15 -29.59
CA LEU A 14 -12.33 15.57 -28.59
C LEU A 14 -11.56 14.33 -28.11
N LEU A 15 -10.48 14.02 -28.81
CA LEU A 15 -9.47 13.10 -28.28
C LEU A 15 -8.71 13.83 -27.16
N PRO A 16 -8.57 13.22 -25.98
CA PRO A 16 -7.69 13.77 -24.97
C PRO A 16 -6.27 13.74 -25.53
N VAL A 17 -5.66 14.90 -25.66
CA VAL A 17 -4.24 15.03 -25.95
C VAL A 17 -3.49 14.47 -24.73
N ILE A 18 -3.22 13.17 -24.78
CA ILE A 18 -2.21 12.56 -23.94
C ILE A 18 -0.88 13.15 -24.43
N GLY A 19 -0.46 14.19 -23.74
CA GLY A 19 0.86 14.78 -23.95
C GLY A 19 1.93 13.71 -23.74
N LYS A 20 2.36 13.05 -24.82
CA LYS A 20 3.62 12.33 -24.84
C LYS A 20 4.68 13.38 -24.51
N ALA A 21 5.15 13.39 -23.27
CA ALA A 21 6.38 14.05 -22.92
C ALA A 21 7.48 13.36 -23.73
N GLN A 22 7.71 13.82 -24.95
CA GLN A 22 8.92 13.50 -25.69
C GLN A 22 10.07 14.08 -24.87
N VAL A 23 10.77 13.22 -24.14
CA VAL A 23 12.11 13.54 -23.68
C VAL A 23 12.96 13.67 -24.94
N LYS A 24 13.01 14.87 -25.52
CA LYS A 24 14.03 15.23 -26.48
C LYS A 24 15.36 15.29 -25.74
N GLY A 25 15.97 14.13 -25.53
CA GLY A 25 17.35 14.03 -25.10
C GLY A 25 18.23 14.56 -26.26
N ASN A 26 18.94 15.61 -25.99
CA ASN A 26 19.99 16.08 -26.87
C ASN A 26 21.09 15.00 -26.90
N MET A 27 21.12 14.16 -27.90
CA MET A 27 22.09 13.07 -28.08
C MET A 27 23.42 13.61 -28.61
N GLY A 28 23.95 14.66 -28.00
CA GLY A 28 25.33 15.13 -28.25
C GLY A 28 26.33 14.07 -27.76
N SER A 29 27.53 14.07 -28.33
CA SER A 29 28.63 13.14 -28.05
C SER A 29 28.98 13.00 -26.55
N ASP A 30 28.66 14.00 -25.72
CA ASP A 30 29.00 14.11 -24.30
C ASP A 30 27.80 13.97 -23.34
N SER A 31 26.67 13.41 -23.80
CA SER A 31 25.52 13.29 -22.93
C SER A 31 25.75 12.24 -21.80
N PRO A 32 25.33 12.49 -20.53
CA PRO A 32 25.45 11.53 -19.46
C PRO A 32 24.79 10.18 -19.78
N LEU A 33 23.71 10.19 -20.57
CA LEU A 33 23.03 8.97 -21.01
C LEU A 33 23.93 8.11 -21.90
N ARG A 34 24.70 8.71 -22.82
CA ARG A 34 25.67 7.97 -23.66
C ARG A 34 26.77 7.30 -22.83
N LYS A 35 27.23 7.97 -21.76
CA LYS A 35 28.22 7.38 -20.85
C LYS A 35 27.66 6.12 -20.19
N LEU A 36 26.38 6.13 -19.76
CA LEU A 36 25.72 4.97 -19.17
C LEU A 36 25.59 3.81 -20.17
N GLN A 37 25.20 4.13 -21.43
CA GLN A 37 25.11 3.13 -22.50
C GLN A 37 26.48 2.52 -22.85
N LEU A 38 27.54 3.34 -22.92
CA LEU A 38 28.91 2.84 -23.18
C LEU A 38 29.40 1.93 -22.04
N ALA A 39 29.09 2.27 -20.79
CA ALA A 39 29.45 1.44 -19.65
C ALA A 39 28.75 0.06 -19.70
N GLU A 40 27.45 0.04 -20.01
CA GLU A 40 26.65 -1.18 -20.16
C GLU A 40 27.24 -2.08 -21.29
N VAL A 41 27.49 -1.50 -22.49
CA VAL A 41 28.09 -2.20 -23.63
C VAL A 41 29.49 -2.72 -23.29
N ALA A 42 30.32 -1.94 -22.60
CA ALA A 42 31.66 -2.36 -22.19
C ALA A 42 31.62 -3.53 -21.21
N ILE A 43 30.74 -3.49 -20.20
CA ILE A 43 30.58 -4.59 -19.24
C ILE A 43 30.12 -5.84 -19.96
N LYS A 44 29.09 -5.74 -20.81
CA LYS A 44 28.56 -6.89 -21.56
C LYS A 44 29.58 -7.58 -22.42
N ASN A 45 30.49 -6.82 -23.10
CA ASN A 45 31.39 -7.37 -24.09
C ASN A 45 32.80 -7.72 -23.55
N PHE A 46 33.24 -7.08 -22.46
CA PHE A 46 34.62 -7.17 -22.00
C PHE A 46 34.78 -7.70 -20.56
N TYR A 47 33.67 -7.85 -19.80
CA TYR A 47 33.78 -8.43 -18.48
C TYR A 47 34.20 -9.89 -18.55
N VAL A 48 35.00 -10.35 -17.58
CA VAL A 48 35.64 -11.67 -17.58
C VAL A 48 34.64 -12.83 -17.57
N ASP A 49 33.48 -12.63 -16.91
CA ASP A 49 32.43 -13.64 -16.82
C ASP A 49 31.17 -13.23 -17.60
N SER A 50 30.26 -14.17 -17.82
CA SER A 50 28.96 -13.89 -18.44
C SER A 50 28.09 -12.95 -17.58
N VAL A 51 27.50 -11.93 -18.19
CA VAL A 51 26.64 -10.96 -17.52
C VAL A 51 25.21 -11.10 -18.00
N ASN A 52 24.27 -11.09 -17.06
CA ASN A 52 22.85 -10.94 -17.38
C ASN A 52 22.56 -9.44 -17.60
N GLU A 53 22.37 -9.07 -18.87
CA GLU A 53 22.15 -7.69 -19.29
C GLU A 53 20.91 -7.04 -18.62
N GLN A 54 19.79 -7.77 -18.58
CA GLN A 54 18.58 -7.27 -17.93
C GLN A 54 18.83 -6.93 -16.47
N LYS A 55 19.44 -7.86 -15.73
CA LYS A 55 19.76 -7.65 -14.32
C LYS A 55 20.72 -6.50 -14.10
N LEU A 56 21.73 -6.36 -14.98
CA LEU A 56 22.68 -5.24 -14.92
C LEU A 56 21.99 -3.90 -15.04
N VAL A 57 21.06 -3.76 -15.99
CA VAL A 57 20.26 -2.53 -16.19
C VAL A 57 19.36 -2.27 -14.99
N GLU A 58 18.68 -3.28 -14.48
CA GLU A 58 17.84 -3.18 -13.26
C GLU A 58 18.64 -2.71 -12.05
N ASP A 59 19.82 -3.32 -11.82
CA ASP A 59 20.72 -2.94 -10.72
C ASP A 59 21.24 -1.49 -10.90
N GLY A 60 21.50 -1.07 -12.12
CA GLY A 60 21.82 0.32 -12.45
C GLY A 60 20.70 1.30 -12.11
N ILE A 61 19.46 0.96 -12.43
CA ILE A 61 18.27 1.75 -12.08
C ILE A 61 18.10 1.83 -10.55
N ARG A 62 18.22 0.70 -9.85
CA ARG A 62 18.15 0.64 -8.38
C ARG A 62 19.22 1.55 -7.75
N GLY A 63 20.47 1.44 -8.21
CA GLY A 63 21.57 2.28 -7.72
C GLY A 63 21.37 3.77 -7.92
N MET A 64 20.74 4.19 -9.04
CA MET A 64 20.37 5.60 -9.24
C MET A 64 19.28 6.06 -8.25
N LEU A 65 18.26 5.25 -8.02
CA LEU A 65 17.14 5.60 -7.15
C LEU A 65 17.54 5.67 -5.67
N GLU A 66 18.39 4.77 -5.21
CA GLU A 66 18.91 4.75 -3.83
C GLU A 66 19.64 6.04 -3.43
N LYS A 67 20.16 6.77 -4.40
CA LYS A 67 20.84 8.06 -4.16
C LYS A 67 19.90 9.27 -4.05
N LEU A 68 18.59 9.07 -4.26
CA LEU A 68 17.61 10.15 -4.27
C LEU A 68 16.92 10.31 -2.91
N ASP A 69 16.23 9.26 -2.46
CA ASP A 69 15.45 9.25 -1.23
C ASP A 69 15.15 7.80 -0.78
N PRO A 70 14.65 7.58 0.46
CA PRO A 70 14.42 6.24 1.00
C PRO A 70 13.27 5.47 0.36
N HIS A 71 12.47 6.08 -0.48
CA HIS A 71 11.22 5.49 -0.97
C HIS A 71 11.11 5.40 -2.49
N SER A 72 11.99 6.08 -3.24
CA SER A 72 12.10 5.88 -4.69
C SER A 72 12.67 4.50 -4.97
N THR A 73 11.90 3.64 -5.65
CA THR A 73 12.25 2.23 -5.85
C THR A 73 11.97 1.77 -7.26
N TYR A 74 12.72 0.76 -7.69
CA TYR A 74 12.40 -0.05 -8.86
C TYR A 74 11.85 -1.40 -8.40
N THR A 75 10.84 -1.89 -9.11
CA THR A 75 10.31 -3.24 -8.94
C THR A 75 10.19 -3.92 -10.29
N ASP A 76 10.58 -5.19 -10.38
CA ASP A 76 10.32 -5.99 -11.56
C ASP A 76 8.80 -6.23 -11.76
N ALA A 77 8.40 -6.80 -12.91
CA ALA A 77 6.99 -7.04 -13.22
C ALA A 77 6.27 -7.90 -12.17
N LYS A 78 6.97 -8.87 -11.57
CA LYS A 78 6.44 -9.78 -10.58
C LYS A 78 6.30 -9.10 -9.20
N GLU A 79 7.30 -8.34 -8.80
CA GLU A 79 7.28 -7.53 -7.58
C GLU A 79 6.20 -6.46 -7.67
N THR A 80 6.08 -5.79 -8.83
CA THR A 80 5.04 -4.78 -9.11
C THR A 80 3.64 -5.36 -8.93
N LYS A 81 3.37 -6.53 -9.50
CA LYS A 81 2.09 -7.21 -9.34
C LYS A 81 1.83 -7.56 -7.87
N ALA A 82 2.78 -8.17 -7.19
CA ALA A 82 2.65 -8.58 -5.79
C ALA A 82 2.40 -7.40 -4.84
N MET A 83 2.99 -6.23 -5.13
CA MET A 83 2.82 -5.01 -4.34
C MET A 83 1.45 -4.35 -4.56
N ASN A 84 0.92 -4.39 -5.78
CA ASN A 84 -0.33 -3.73 -6.14
C ASN A 84 -1.57 -4.55 -5.76
N GLU A 85 -1.50 -5.90 -5.81
CA GLU A 85 -2.63 -6.78 -5.52
C GLU A 85 -3.35 -6.48 -4.19
N PRO A 86 -2.68 -6.34 -3.03
CA PRO A 86 -3.36 -6.09 -1.76
C PRO A 86 -4.14 -4.77 -1.75
N LEU A 87 -3.62 -3.75 -2.43
CA LEU A 87 -4.24 -2.42 -2.48
C LEU A 87 -5.44 -2.37 -3.43
N GLN A 88 -5.50 -3.27 -4.43
CA GLN A 88 -6.65 -3.39 -5.34
C GLN A 88 -7.87 -4.01 -4.66
N GLY A 89 -7.71 -4.59 -3.47
CA GLY A 89 -8.79 -5.16 -2.65
C GLY A 89 -9.19 -6.58 -3.03
N ASP A 90 -8.41 -7.27 -3.87
CA ASP A 90 -8.52 -8.71 -4.11
C ASP A 90 -7.22 -9.28 -4.70
N PHE A 91 -7.03 -10.59 -4.53
CA PHE A 91 -5.99 -11.36 -5.21
C PHE A 91 -6.56 -12.70 -5.71
N GLU A 92 -5.86 -13.34 -6.62
CA GLU A 92 -6.29 -14.64 -7.17
C GLU A 92 -5.52 -15.80 -6.52
N GLY A 93 -6.26 -16.75 -5.92
CA GLY A 93 -5.65 -17.89 -5.21
C GLY A 93 -6.66 -18.82 -4.54
N ILE A 94 -6.19 -19.57 -3.55
CA ILE A 94 -7.00 -20.57 -2.83
C ILE A 94 -7.80 -20.01 -1.65
N GLY A 95 -7.47 -18.83 -1.12
CA GLY A 95 -8.19 -18.19 -0.02
C GLY A 95 -7.99 -18.87 1.34
N VAL A 96 -6.75 -18.88 1.84
CA VAL A 96 -6.40 -19.30 3.20
C VAL A 96 -5.53 -18.25 3.87
N GLN A 97 -5.75 -18.01 5.16
CA GLN A 97 -4.78 -17.38 6.04
C GLN A 97 -3.92 -18.48 6.67
N PHE A 98 -2.61 -18.31 6.68
CA PHE A 98 -1.70 -19.34 7.17
C PHE A 98 -0.46 -18.77 7.84
N ASN A 99 0.16 -19.59 8.70
CA ASN A 99 1.50 -19.37 9.22
C ASN A 99 2.41 -20.53 8.84
N MET A 100 3.72 -20.26 8.85
CA MET A 100 4.73 -21.31 8.78
C MET A 100 5.11 -21.71 10.21
N ILE A 101 4.90 -22.97 10.56
CA ILE A 101 5.27 -23.54 11.87
C ILE A 101 6.11 -24.79 11.59
N GLU A 102 7.34 -24.83 12.09
CA GLU A 102 8.29 -25.94 11.91
C GLU A 102 8.36 -26.40 10.44
N ASP A 103 8.65 -25.45 9.56
CA ASP A 103 8.78 -25.69 8.12
C ASP A 103 7.51 -26.32 7.45
N THR A 104 6.34 -26.05 8.02
CA THR A 104 5.06 -26.54 7.52
C THR A 104 4.03 -25.41 7.45
N LEU A 105 3.29 -25.32 6.35
CA LEU A 105 2.18 -24.38 6.21
C LEU A 105 0.98 -24.86 7.04
N VAL A 106 0.62 -24.11 8.06
CA VAL A 106 -0.54 -24.37 8.91
C VAL A 106 -1.65 -23.36 8.61
N VAL A 107 -2.82 -23.85 8.21
CA VAL A 107 -3.99 -23.02 7.93
C VAL A 107 -4.51 -22.45 9.26
N ILE A 108 -4.49 -21.12 9.39
CA ILE A 108 -5.11 -20.43 10.53
C ILE A 108 -6.64 -20.45 10.34
N GLN A 109 -7.08 -20.01 9.15
CA GLN A 109 -8.48 -20.14 8.74
C GLN A 109 -8.63 -20.02 7.22
N PRO A 110 -9.57 -20.72 6.60
CA PRO A 110 -9.98 -20.44 5.24
C PRO A 110 -10.79 -19.14 5.18
N VAL A 111 -10.67 -18.41 4.08
CA VAL A 111 -11.50 -17.21 3.82
C VAL A 111 -12.97 -17.63 3.72
N VAL A 112 -13.84 -16.91 4.42
CA VAL A 112 -15.29 -17.18 4.45
C VAL A 112 -15.85 -17.12 3.03
N ASN A 113 -16.63 -18.13 2.65
CA ASN A 113 -17.15 -18.34 1.30
C ASN A 113 -16.07 -18.48 0.21
N GLY A 114 -14.81 -18.60 0.60
CA GLY A 114 -13.67 -18.77 -0.29
C GLY A 114 -13.55 -20.20 -0.87
N PRO A 115 -12.70 -20.39 -1.88
CA PRO A 115 -12.57 -21.67 -2.55
C PRO A 115 -12.05 -22.80 -1.67
N SER A 116 -11.13 -22.52 -0.72
CA SER A 116 -10.63 -23.52 0.22
C SER A 116 -11.70 -23.97 1.21
N GLN A 117 -12.52 -23.06 1.72
CA GLN A 117 -13.63 -23.43 2.62
C GLN A 117 -14.65 -24.33 1.88
N LYS A 118 -14.96 -24.02 0.60
CA LYS A 118 -15.92 -24.77 -0.20
C LYS A 118 -15.52 -26.24 -0.43
N VAL A 119 -14.23 -26.53 -0.46
CA VAL A 119 -13.73 -27.91 -0.60
C VAL A 119 -13.48 -28.60 0.75
N GLY A 120 -13.74 -27.92 1.89
CA GLY A 120 -13.66 -28.51 3.22
C GLY A 120 -12.27 -28.42 3.87
N ILE A 121 -11.42 -27.46 3.48
CA ILE A 121 -10.21 -27.12 4.22
C ILE A 121 -10.62 -26.41 5.51
N LEU A 122 -10.00 -26.77 6.64
CA LEU A 122 -10.33 -26.32 7.99
C LEU A 122 -9.14 -25.59 8.64
N ALA A 123 -9.44 -24.82 9.68
CA ALA A 123 -8.41 -24.29 10.57
C ALA A 123 -7.64 -25.44 11.23
N GLY A 124 -6.31 -25.30 11.33
CA GLY A 124 -5.40 -26.32 11.87
C GLY A 124 -4.92 -27.34 10.84
N ASP A 125 -5.46 -27.36 9.61
CA ASP A 125 -4.93 -28.20 8.53
C ASP A 125 -3.49 -27.82 8.21
N ARG A 126 -2.67 -28.83 7.91
CA ARG A 126 -1.26 -28.67 7.47
C ARG A 126 -1.17 -29.00 6.00
N ILE A 127 -0.90 -28.01 5.15
CA ILE A 127 -0.68 -28.25 3.73
C ILE A 127 0.77 -28.72 3.55
N VAL A 128 0.95 -29.96 3.11
CA VAL A 128 2.27 -30.59 3.00
C VAL A 128 2.75 -30.74 1.56
N SER A 129 1.82 -30.66 0.57
CA SER A 129 2.19 -30.66 -0.84
C SER A 129 1.25 -29.79 -1.68
N VAL A 130 1.77 -29.31 -2.81
CA VAL A 130 1.04 -28.54 -3.83
C VAL A 130 1.39 -29.10 -5.20
N ASN A 131 0.37 -29.54 -5.97
CA ASN A 131 0.54 -30.21 -7.28
C ASN A 131 1.60 -31.32 -7.22
N ASP A 132 1.47 -32.18 -6.21
CA ASP A 132 2.38 -33.32 -5.94
C ASP A 132 3.81 -32.93 -5.53
N SER A 133 4.17 -31.64 -5.49
CA SER A 133 5.45 -31.16 -4.95
C SER A 133 5.35 -31.00 -3.44
N THR A 134 6.26 -31.66 -2.70
CA THR A 134 6.38 -31.49 -1.24
C THR A 134 6.81 -30.07 -0.91
N ILE A 135 6.11 -29.43 0.05
CA ILE A 135 6.42 -28.07 0.53
C ILE A 135 6.76 -28.04 2.03
N ALA A 136 6.49 -29.10 2.76
CA ALA A 136 6.77 -29.22 4.20
C ALA A 136 8.07 -29.99 4.44
N GLY A 137 8.90 -29.58 5.40
CA GLY A 137 10.15 -30.22 5.78
C GLY A 137 11.29 -30.06 4.76
N VAL A 138 11.17 -29.18 3.77
CA VAL A 138 12.14 -28.95 2.69
C VAL A 138 12.73 -27.55 2.70
N LYS A 139 12.44 -26.76 3.74
CA LYS A 139 12.88 -25.36 3.91
C LYS A 139 12.52 -24.44 2.72
N MET A 140 11.37 -24.72 2.10
CA MET A 140 10.89 -23.89 0.98
C MET A 140 10.53 -22.49 1.48
N PRO A 141 11.05 -21.41 0.87
CA PRO A 141 10.71 -20.03 1.24
C PRO A 141 9.19 -19.80 1.16
N ARG A 142 8.64 -19.12 2.18
CA ARG A 142 7.20 -18.77 2.23
C ARG A 142 6.69 -18.13 0.94
N ILE A 143 7.51 -17.27 0.33
CA ILE A 143 7.15 -16.59 -0.91
C ILE A 143 6.93 -17.56 -2.07
N ASP A 144 7.70 -18.64 -2.15
CA ASP A 144 7.58 -19.63 -3.21
C ASP A 144 6.37 -20.53 -2.99
N ILE A 145 6.07 -20.89 -1.74
CA ILE A 145 4.80 -21.57 -1.40
C ILE A 145 3.61 -20.68 -1.79
N MET A 146 3.63 -19.39 -1.47
CA MET A 146 2.57 -18.45 -1.87
C MET A 146 2.39 -18.41 -3.38
N LYS A 147 3.45 -18.42 -4.18
CA LYS A 147 3.38 -18.46 -5.65
C LYS A 147 2.69 -19.72 -6.14
N MET A 148 2.93 -20.89 -5.52
CA MET A 148 2.29 -22.15 -5.89
C MET A 148 0.80 -22.15 -5.55
N LEU A 149 0.38 -21.52 -4.46
CA LEU A 149 -1.01 -21.43 -4.01
C LEU A 149 -1.81 -20.39 -4.81
N ARG A 150 -1.17 -19.29 -5.23
CA ARG A 150 -1.75 -18.27 -6.10
C ARG A 150 -1.83 -18.75 -7.54
N GLY A 151 -2.60 -18.04 -8.34
CA GLY A 151 -2.71 -18.29 -9.78
C GLY A 151 -4.07 -17.86 -10.32
N LYS A 152 -4.18 -17.81 -11.65
CA LYS A 152 -5.34 -17.27 -12.36
C LYS A 152 -6.65 -17.93 -11.90
N LYS A 153 -7.68 -17.08 -11.66
CA LYS A 153 -9.05 -17.50 -11.35
C LYS A 153 -9.51 -18.58 -12.35
N GLY A 154 -10.14 -19.64 -11.82
CA GLY A 154 -10.64 -20.78 -12.60
C GLY A 154 -9.62 -21.90 -12.78
N THR A 155 -8.33 -21.68 -12.55
CA THR A 155 -7.33 -22.75 -12.56
C THR A 155 -7.42 -23.60 -11.30
N LYS A 156 -7.09 -24.89 -11.41
CA LYS A 156 -7.13 -25.84 -10.29
C LYS A 156 -5.75 -26.01 -9.69
N VAL A 157 -5.71 -26.27 -8.39
CA VAL A 157 -4.50 -26.67 -7.66
C VAL A 157 -4.85 -27.84 -6.75
N LYS A 158 -4.00 -28.87 -6.77
CA LYS A 158 -4.11 -30.05 -5.91
C LYS A 158 -3.30 -29.82 -4.64
N LEU A 159 -3.92 -30.01 -3.48
CA LEU A 159 -3.30 -29.82 -2.17
C LEU A 159 -3.29 -31.17 -1.44
N GLY A 160 -2.13 -31.56 -0.91
CA GLY A 160 -2.01 -32.62 0.08
C GLY A 160 -2.06 -32.02 1.49
N VAL A 161 -2.96 -32.51 2.31
CA VAL A 161 -3.26 -31.92 3.63
C VAL A 161 -3.19 -33.00 4.70
N VAL A 162 -2.45 -32.74 5.77
CA VAL A 162 -2.47 -33.54 7.00
C VAL A 162 -3.39 -32.85 8.01
N ARG A 163 -4.39 -33.60 8.50
CA ARG A 163 -5.37 -33.14 9.49
C ARG A 163 -5.27 -33.90 10.78
N ARG A 164 -5.29 -33.17 11.91
CA ARG A 164 -5.26 -33.83 13.24
C ARG A 164 -6.43 -34.80 13.39
N GLY A 165 -6.17 -36.02 13.84
CA GLY A 165 -7.18 -37.05 14.04
C GLY A 165 -7.59 -37.82 12.80
N VAL A 166 -7.01 -37.51 11.62
CA VAL A 166 -7.25 -38.25 10.37
C VAL A 166 -5.94 -38.93 9.93
N LYS A 167 -5.99 -40.23 9.65
CA LYS A 167 -4.82 -41.00 9.14
C LYS A 167 -4.57 -40.66 7.67
N GLY A 168 -3.29 -40.48 7.32
CA GLY A 168 -2.85 -40.25 5.95
C GLY A 168 -2.97 -38.81 5.48
N VAL A 169 -2.69 -38.59 4.20
CA VAL A 169 -2.77 -37.29 3.52
C VAL A 169 -4.09 -37.17 2.78
N LEU A 170 -4.89 -36.18 3.15
CA LEU A 170 -6.11 -35.82 2.44
C LEU A 170 -5.76 -35.05 1.17
N THR A 171 -6.46 -35.32 0.09
CA THR A 171 -6.28 -34.61 -1.19
C THR A 171 -7.46 -33.68 -1.42
N PHE A 172 -7.18 -32.39 -1.63
CA PHE A 172 -8.16 -31.39 -2.02
C PHE A 172 -7.78 -30.77 -3.36
N VAL A 173 -8.76 -30.66 -4.27
CA VAL A 173 -8.59 -29.92 -5.52
C VAL A 173 -9.35 -28.61 -5.41
N VAL A 174 -8.58 -27.53 -5.29
CA VAL A 174 -9.13 -26.17 -5.10
C VAL A 174 -9.14 -25.45 -6.45
N THR A 175 -10.30 -24.94 -6.86
CA THR A 175 -10.41 -24.03 -8.00
C THR A 175 -10.13 -22.62 -7.53
N ARG A 176 -9.02 -22.00 -7.98
CA ARG A 176 -8.63 -20.65 -7.59
C ARG A 176 -9.71 -19.63 -7.93
N ALA A 177 -9.89 -18.65 -7.06
CA ALA A 177 -10.88 -17.59 -7.23
C ALA A 177 -10.27 -16.24 -6.86
N LYS A 178 -11.02 -15.16 -7.13
CA LYS A 178 -10.74 -13.86 -6.52
C LYS A 178 -11.05 -13.91 -5.04
N ILE A 179 -10.06 -13.57 -4.22
CA ILE A 179 -10.12 -13.58 -2.77
C ILE A 179 -10.16 -12.12 -2.31
N PRO A 180 -11.25 -11.66 -1.68
CA PRO A 180 -11.31 -10.30 -1.17
C PRO A 180 -10.28 -10.07 -0.08
N VAL A 181 -9.62 -8.93 -0.14
CA VAL A 181 -8.75 -8.41 0.93
C VAL A 181 -9.52 -7.30 1.61
N HIS A 182 -9.95 -7.55 2.85
CA HIS A 182 -10.60 -6.54 3.65
C HIS A 182 -9.54 -5.64 4.31
N THR A 183 -9.81 -4.36 4.30
CA THR A 183 -8.94 -3.34 4.90
C THR A 183 -9.45 -2.92 6.29
N ILE A 184 -10.71 -3.24 6.59
CA ILE A 184 -11.31 -3.11 7.92
C ILE A 184 -11.33 -4.50 8.56
N ASN A 185 -10.45 -4.74 9.52
CA ASN A 185 -10.32 -6.05 10.16
C ASN A 185 -11.09 -6.15 11.51
N ALA A 186 -11.51 -5.02 12.07
CA ALA A 186 -12.32 -4.98 13.28
C ALA A 186 -13.31 -3.81 13.25
N SER A 187 -14.57 -4.09 13.59
CA SER A 187 -15.63 -3.09 13.76
C SER A 187 -16.67 -3.58 14.77
N TYR A 188 -16.72 -2.94 15.94
CA TYR A 188 -17.66 -3.31 17.02
C TYR A 188 -17.90 -2.17 18.01
N MET A 189 -18.96 -2.31 18.82
CA MET A 189 -19.18 -1.40 19.95
C MET A 189 -18.34 -1.84 21.14
N ILE A 190 -17.40 -1.00 21.61
CA ILE A 190 -16.59 -1.27 22.82
C ILE A 190 -17.43 -1.13 24.08
N ARG A 191 -18.32 -0.14 24.10
CA ARG A 191 -19.28 0.14 25.17
C ARG A 191 -20.48 0.91 24.59
N PRO A 192 -21.54 1.14 25.35
CA PRO A 192 -22.65 1.98 24.88
C PRO A 192 -22.16 3.31 24.30
N ASN A 193 -22.65 3.67 23.13
CA ASN A 193 -22.32 4.88 22.36
C ASN A 193 -20.87 4.99 21.83
N VAL A 194 -19.98 4.02 22.09
CA VAL A 194 -18.57 4.06 21.61
C VAL A 194 -18.31 2.93 20.65
N GLY A 195 -18.12 3.26 19.38
CA GLY A 195 -17.72 2.34 18.34
C GLY A 195 -16.20 2.33 18.15
N TYR A 196 -15.70 1.19 17.68
CA TYR A 196 -14.31 0.98 17.31
C TYR A 196 -14.24 0.47 15.89
N ILE A 197 -13.35 1.07 15.08
CA ILE A 197 -13.01 0.62 13.72
C ILE A 197 -11.51 0.62 13.58
N ARG A 198 -10.91 -0.52 13.16
CA ARG A 198 -9.50 -0.62 12.82
C ARG A 198 -9.34 -0.73 11.30
N ILE A 199 -8.52 0.17 10.76
CA ILE A 199 -8.11 0.18 9.34
C ILE A 199 -6.67 -0.34 9.26
N GLU A 200 -6.45 -1.45 8.57
CA GLU A 200 -5.09 -2.01 8.38
C GLU A 200 -4.32 -1.36 7.24
N SER A 201 -5.03 -0.94 6.19
CA SER A 201 -4.41 -0.29 5.04
C SER A 201 -5.45 0.54 4.26
N PHE A 202 -4.96 1.45 3.42
CA PHE A 202 -5.81 2.30 2.57
C PHE A 202 -5.84 1.76 1.13
N GLY A 203 -6.65 0.73 0.89
CA GLY A 203 -6.92 0.15 -0.43
C GLY A 203 -8.06 0.85 -1.17
N MET A 204 -8.35 0.40 -2.39
CA MET A 204 -9.42 0.98 -3.23
C MET A 204 -10.82 0.87 -2.62
N LYS A 205 -11.08 -0.18 -1.82
CA LYS A 205 -12.38 -0.44 -1.21
C LYS A 205 -12.51 0.05 0.23
N THR A 206 -11.45 0.65 0.79
CA THR A 206 -11.40 1.00 2.22
C THR A 206 -12.50 1.98 2.62
N HIS A 207 -12.81 2.97 1.78
CA HIS A 207 -13.88 3.93 2.07
C HIS A 207 -15.25 3.22 2.16
N ASP A 208 -15.58 2.34 1.21
CA ASP A 208 -16.86 1.62 1.21
C ASP A 208 -16.97 0.67 2.40
N GLU A 209 -15.90 -0.06 2.72
CA GLU A 209 -15.84 -0.92 3.90
C GLU A 209 -15.98 -0.12 5.20
N PHE A 210 -15.29 1.03 5.28
CA PHE A 210 -15.38 1.95 6.42
C PHE A 210 -16.81 2.46 6.60
N MET A 211 -17.45 2.91 5.53
CA MET A 211 -18.82 3.42 5.63
C MET A 211 -19.83 2.33 5.95
N SER A 212 -19.64 1.11 5.48
CA SER A 212 -20.45 -0.05 5.89
C SER A 212 -20.31 -0.34 7.39
N ALA A 213 -19.09 -0.28 7.92
CA ALA A 213 -18.82 -0.42 9.35
C ALA A 213 -19.48 0.72 10.16
N VAL A 214 -19.33 1.96 9.72
CA VAL A 214 -19.98 3.14 10.32
C VAL A 214 -21.50 2.97 10.40
N ASP A 215 -22.14 2.56 9.30
CA ASP A 215 -23.59 2.36 9.25
C ASP A 215 -24.05 1.30 10.25
N SER A 216 -23.30 0.21 10.38
CA SER A 216 -23.55 -0.82 11.37
C SER A 216 -23.46 -0.30 12.80
N LEU A 217 -22.44 0.51 13.10
CA LEU A 217 -22.23 1.07 14.44
C LEU A 217 -23.23 2.18 14.77
N LYS A 218 -23.59 3.03 13.80
CA LYS A 218 -24.64 4.06 13.97
C LYS A 218 -26.01 3.43 14.29
N LYS A 219 -26.37 2.33 13.62
CA LYS A 219 -27.59 1.56 13.96
C LYS A 219 -27.59 1.04 15.41
N LYS A 220 -26.41 0.82 15.98
CA LYS A 220 -26.22 0.41 17.39
C LYS A 220 -26.07 1.61 18.35
N GLY A 221 -26.28 2.84 17.87
CA GLY A 221 -26.25 4.04 18.70
C GLY A 221 -24.87 4.67 18.91
N MET A 222 -23.90 4.45 18.02
CA MET A 222 -22.57 5.08 18.10
C MET A 222 -22.67 6.61 18.05
N LYS A 223 -22.06 7.28 19.01
CA LYS A 223 -21.87 8.74 19.10
C LYS A 223 -20.38 9.13 19.15
N THR A 224 -19.52 8.21 19.54
CA THR A 224 -18.07 8.38 19.59
C THR A 224 -17.41 7.26 18.80
N LEU A 225 -16.40 7.59 17.99
CA LEU A 225 -15.61 6.64 17.21
C LEU A 225 -14.17 6.62 17.71
N LEU A 226 -13.67 5.43 18.01
CA LEU A 226 -12.24 5.14 18.11
C LEU A 226 -11.80 4.62 16.75
N LEU A 227 -11.07 5.44 15.99
CA LEU A 227 -10.48 5.08 14.71
C LEU A 227 -9.05 4.61 14.93
N ASP A 228 -8.81 3.32 14.79
CA ASP A 228 -7.49 2.73 15.02
C ASP A 228 -6.70 2.61 13.72
N LEU A 229 -5.59 3.34 13.66
CA LEU A 229 -4.61 3.37 12.59
C LEU A 229 -3.23 2.85 13.05
N GLN A 230 -3.16 2.17 14.21
CA GLN A 230 -1.92 1.56 14.68
C GLN A 230 -1.47 0.47 13.69
N ASP A 231 -0.17 0.40 13.43
CA ASP A 231 0.48 -0.53 12.47
C ASP A 231 0.03 -0.34 11.00
N ASN A 232 -0.67 0.76 10.69
CA ASN A 232 -1.16 1.05 9.35
C ASN A 232 -0.08 1.75 8.52
N GLY A 233 0.55 1.04 7.60
CA GLY A 233 1.59 1.57 6.70
C GLY A 233 1.10 2.52 5.60
N GLY A 234 -0.20 2.84 5.56
CA GLY A 234 -0.80 3.72 4.56
C GLY A 234 -1.47 3.00 3.39
N GLY A 235 -1.34 3.56 2.20
CA GLY A 235 -1.94 3.08 0.96
C GLY A 235 -2.29 4.21 0.01
N TYR A 236 -3.46 4.16 -0.62
CA TYR A 236 -3.88 5.18 -1.59
C TYR A 236 -4.27 6.51 -0.92
N LEU A 237 -3.69 7.60 -1.44
CA LEU A 237 -4.06 8.97 -1.06
C LEU A 237 -5.55 9.21 -1.17
N GLN A 238 -6.17 8.78 -2.27
CA GLN A 238 -7.59 8.99 -2.51
C GLN A 238 -8.47 8.40 -1.40
N SER A 239 -8.14 7.21 -0.91
CA SER A 239 -8.88 6.57 0.20
C SER A 239 -8.75 7.35 1.51
N ALA A 240 -7.54 7.89 1.79
CA ALA A 240 -7.32 8.75 2.95
C ALA A 240 -8.12 10.07 2.84
N VAL A 241 -8.14 10.68 1.66
CA VAL A 241 -8.93 11.90 1.38
C VAL A 241 -10.42 11.64 1.58
N GLN A 242 -10.95 10.53 1.05
CA GLN A 242 -12.36 10.16 1.20
C GLN A 242 -12.74 9.92 2.67
N ILE A 243 -11.91 9.20 3.44
CA ILE A 243 -12.16 8.96 4.86
C ILE A 243 -12.06 10.25 5.67
N SER A 244 -11.06 11.10 5.40
CA SER A 244 -10.94 12.40 6.08
C SER A 244 -12.14 13.30 5.81
N ASN A 245 -12.65 13.28 4.58
CA ASN A 245 -13.85 14.04 4.19
C ASN A 245 -15.09 13.68 5.01
N GLU A 246 -15.21 12.44 5.50
CA GLU A 246 -16.36 12.04 6.32
C GLU A 246 -16.45 12.80 7.65
N PHE A 247 -15.34 13.34 8.14
CA PHE A 247 -15.24 14.05 9.42
C PHE A 247 -15.23 15.56 9.29
N LEU A 248 -14.85 16.11 8.14
CA LEU A 248 -14.51 17.53 7.95
C LEU A 248 -15.63 18.30 7.30
N LYS A 249 -15.66 19.63 7.56
CA LYS A 249 -16.61 20.56 6.97
C LYS A 249 -16.20 20.93 5.55
N ASN A 250 -17.12 21.52 4.82
CA ASN A 250 -16.85 22.02 3.47
C ASN A 250 -15.66 23.00 3.46
N ASN A 251 -14.75 22.83 2.52
CA ASN A 251 -13.52 23.61 2.36
C ASN A 251 -12.40 23.37 3.40
N ASP A 252 -12.62 22.59 4.45
CA ASP A 252 -11.53 22.23 5.35
C ASP A 252 -10.41 21.56 4.55
N MET A 253 -9.16 21.96 4.81
CA MET A 253 -8.00 21.36 4.18
C MET A 253 -7.79 19.96 4.75
N ILE A 254 -7.60 18.95 3.89
CA ILE A 254 -7.23 17.60 4.28
C ILE A 254 -5.71 17.45 4.26
N VAL A 255 -5.12 17.74 3.13
CA VAL A 255 -3.68 17.64 2.87
C VAL A 255 -3.35 18.45 1.63
N TYR A 256 -2.13 18.94 1.50
CA TYR A 256 -1.64 19.40 0.21
C TYR A 256 -0.31 18.76 -0.14
N THR A 257 0.00 18.73 -1.43
CA THR A 257 1.26 18.21 -1.95
C THR A 257 1.98 19.31 -2.69
N GLU A 258 3.31 19.34 -2.56
CA GLU A 258 4.15 20.31 -3.26
C GLU A 258 5.54 19.73 -3.52
N GLY A 259 6.11 20.00 -4.70
CA GLY A 259 7.44 19.55 -5.09
C GLY A 259 8.07 20.47 -6.10
N ARG A 260 9.38 20.29 -6.37
CA ARG A 260 10.15 21.17 -7.26
C ARG A 260 9.51 21.37 -8.65
N ARG A 261 8.92 20.32 -9.23
CA ARG A 261 8.24 20.34 -10.53
C ARG A 261 6.77 19.96 -10.45
N ALA A 262 6.30 19.58 -9.26
CA ALA A 262 4.91 19.31 -8.97
C ALA A 262 4.31 20.55 -8.27
N ARG A 263 3.46 21.29 -8.98
CA ARG A 263 2.76 22.45 -8.41
C ARG A 263 1.95 22.00 -7.20
N ARG A 264 1.75 22.92 -6.26
CA ARG A 264 0.92 22.68 -5.08
C ARG A 264 -0.47 22.21 -5.51
N GLN A 265 -0.88 21.06 -4.99
CA GLN A 265 -2.20 20.49 -5.16
C GLN A 265 -2.87 20.37 -3.79
N ASN A 266 -4.00 21.04 -3.62
CA ASN A 266 -4.78 21.04 -2.39
C ASN A 266 -5.89 20.00 -2.48
N PHE A 267 -6.03 19.19 -1.43
CA PHE A 267 -7.12 18.25 -1.23
C PHE A 267 -7.97 18.80 -0.08
N LYS A 268 -9.22 19.14 -0.38
CA LYS A 268 -10.16 19.74 0.56
C LYS A 268 -11.40 18.88 0.72
N ALA A 269 -12.01 18.95 1.88
CA ALA A 269 -13.29 18.33 2.14
C ALA A 269 -14.41 19.06 1.36
N ILE A 270 -15.40 18.28 0.91
CA ILE A 270 -16.55 18.78 0.14
C ILE A 270 -17.82 18.90 1.00
N GLY A 271 -17.70 18.66 2.30
CA GLY A 271 -18.75 18.92 3.29
C GLY A 271 -19.95 17.96 3.29
N ASN A 272 -19.86 16.85 2.55
CA ASN A 272 -20.91 15.82 2.50
C ASN A 272 -20.67 14.65 3.45
N GLY A 273 -19.70 14.77 4.35
CA GLY A 273 -19.31 13.72 5.29
C GLY A 273 -20.39 13.40 6.32
N ARG A 274 -20.52 12.15 6.67
CA ARG A 274 -21.57 11.62 7.57
C ARG A 274 -21.16 11.53 9.03
N LEU A 275 -19.90 11.89 9.36
CA LEU A 275 -19.32 11.79 10.69
C LEU A 275 -18.97 13.16 11.30
N GLN A 276 -19.44 14.26 10.73
CA GLN A 276 -19.12 15.62 11.21
C GLN A 276 -19.50 15.85 12.67
N ASP A 277 -20.60 15.25 13.13
CA ASP A 277 -21.10 15.36 14.52
C ASP A 277 -20.63 14.24 15.45
N VAL A 278 -19.90 13.26 14.93
CA VAL A 278 -19.40 12.13 15.72
C VAL A 278 -18.09 12.51 16.39
N LYS A 279 -17.97 12.37 17.72
CA LYS A 279 -16.72 12.55 18.43
C LYS A 279 -15.72 11.51 17.96
N VAL A 280 -14.50 11.91 17.55
CA VAL A 280 -13.49 10.99 17.03
C VAL A 280 -12.19 11.07 17.84
N TYR A 281 -11.65 9.88 18.14
CA TYR A 281 -10.31 9.66 18.65
C TYR A 281 -9.56 8.79 17.64
N VAL A 282 -8.38 9.23 17.22
CA VAL A 282 -7.52 8.50 16.29
C VAL A 282 -6.37 7.87 17.07
N LEU A 283 -6.27 6.54 17.01
CA LEU A 283 -5.19 5.81 17.67
C LEU A 283 -4.06 5.59 16.68
N VAL A 284 -2.84 5.96 17.05
CA VAL A 284 -1.65 5.86 16.19
C VAL A 284 -0.45 5.32 16.96
N ASN A 285 0.52 4.79 16.22
CA ASN A 285 1.81 4.38 16.75
C ASN A 285 2.95 4.68 15.77
N GLU A 286 4.16 4.28 16.11
CA GLU A 286 5.38 4.48 15.32
C GLU A 286 5.38 3.80 13.94
N LEU A 287 4.43 2.90 13.69
CA LEU A 287 4.23 2.22 12.40
C LEU A 287 3.09 2.83 11.57
N SER A 288 2.31 3.76 12.14
CA SER A 288 1.32 4.53 11.40
C SER A 288 2.02 5.44 10.39
N ALA A 289 1.77 5.26 9.09
CA ALA A 289 2.55 5.94 8.04
C ALA A 289 1.68 6.41 6.85
N SER A 290 2.17 7.42 6.12
CA SER A 290 1.65 7.84 4.82
C SER A 290 0.16 8.22 4.86
N ALA A 291 -0.75 7.46 4.22
CA ALA A 291 -2.19 7.71 4.21
C ALA A 291 -2.79 7.76 5.64
N ALA A 292 -2.27 6.97 6.58
CA ALA A 292 -2.66 7.04 7.99
C ALA A 292 -2.28 8.39 8.62
N GLU A 293 -1.11 8.93 8.27
CA GLU A 293 -0.65 10.24 8.73
C GLU A 293 -1.45 11.39 8.10
N ILE A 294 -1.93 11.21 6.87
CA ILE A 294 -2.82 12.18 6.21
C ILE A 294 -4.14 12.29 6.98
N VAL A 295 -4.79 11.17 7.29
CA VAL A 295 -6.05 11.16 8.07
C VAL A 295 -5.81 11.74 9.46
N THR A 296 -4.75 11.33 10.13
CA THR A 296 -4.38 11.81 11.47
C THR A 296 -4.14 13.32 11.46
N GLY A 297 -3.31 13.81 10.53
CA GLY A 297 -3.00 15.23 10.40
C GLY A 297 -4.22 16.08 10.00
N ALA A 298 -5.09 15.55 9.15
CA ALA A 298 -6.33 16.22 8.77
C ALA A 298 -7.27 16.41 9.98
N ILE A 299 -7.41 15.39 10.82
CA ILE A 299 -8.25 15.47 12.03
C ILE A 299 -7.61 16.36 13.09
N GLN A 300 -6.31 16.24 13.29
CA GLN A 300 -5.57 17.01 14.29
C GLN A 300 -5.55 18.51 13.96
N ASP A 301 -5.15 18.87 12.75
CA ASP A 301 -4.90 20.27 12.37
C ASP A 301 -6.17 21.07 12.09
N ASN A 302 -7.32 20.41 11.94
CA ASN A 302 -8.63 21.05 11.90
C ASN A 302 -9.35 21.03 13.26
N ASP A 303 -8.67 20.69 14.36
CA ASP A 303 -9.25 20.54 15.71
C ASP A 303 -10.51 19.66 15.73
N ARG A 304 -10.57 18.69 14.79
CA ARG A 304 -11.77 17.88 14.57
C ARG A 304 -11.88 16.73 15.57
N GLY A 305 -10.76 16.29 16.12
CA GLY A 305 -10.72 15.16 17.06
C GLY A 305 -9.40 15.11 17.81
N THR A 306 -9.27 14.09 18.66
CA THR A 306 -8.09 13.87 19.49
C THR A 306 -7.26 12.73 18.93
N VAL A 307 -5.98 12.96 18.71
CA VAL A 307 -4.99 11.93 18.38
C VAL A 307 -4.40 11.36 19.67
N VAL A 308 -4.34 10.04 19.76
CA VAL A 308 -3.85 9.33 20.96
C VAL A 308 -2.84 8.27 20.52
N GLY A 309 -1.69 8.26 21.16
CA GLY A 309 -0.66 7.25 20.88
C GLY A 309 0.74 7.85 20.81
N ARG A 310 1.62 7.20 20.06
CA ARG A 310 3.00 7.60 19.90
C ARG A 310 3.22 8.33 18.58
N ARG A 311 4.34 9.05 18.47
CA ARG A 311 4.76 9.71 17.24
C ARG A 311 4.76 8.72 16.08
N THR A 312 4.14 9.09 14.97
CA THR A 312 3.99 8.27 13.77
C THR A 312 5.31 8.10 13.02
N PHE A 313 5.30 7.36 11.92
CA PHE A 313 6.51 7.00 11.18
C PHE A 313 7.18 8.21 10.51
N GLY A 314 6.41 9.15 9.98
CA GLY A 314 6.92 10.29 9.24
C GLY A 314 7.20 9.98 7.76
N LYS A 315 6.29 9.30 7.05
CA LYS A 315 6.38 9.05 5.60
C LYS A 315 5.53 10.05 4.82
N GLY A 316 6.15 11.18 4.46
CA GLY A 316 5.49 12.29 3.76
C GLY A 316 5.92 12.48 2.31
N LEU A 317 6.42 11.45 1.63
CA LEU A 317 6.83 11.50 0.23
C LEU A 317 5.71 11.03 -0.70
N VAL A 318 5.33 11.89 -1.66
CA VAL A 318 4.37 11.57 -2.72
C VAL A 318 5.09 10.76 -3.80
N GLN A 319 4.71 9.52 -3.96
CA GLN A 319 5.28 8.64 -4.95
C GLN A 319 4.38 8.52 -6.18
N ARG A 320 4.97 8.64 -7.36
CA ARG A 320 4.31 8.41 -8.65
C ARG A 320 4.83 7.12 -9.28
N PRO A 321 3.95 6.15 -9.60
CA PRO A 321 4.34 5.00 -10.38
C PRO A 321 4.58 5.42 -11.83
N LEU A 322 5.65 4.89 -12.41
CA LEU A 322 6.01 5.01 -13.83
C LEU A 322 6.18 3.58 -14.36
N ASP A 323 5.16 3.10 -15.07
CA ASP A 323 5.18 1.77 -15.66
C ASP A 323 6.17 1.71 -16.82
N LEU A 324 6.96 0.64 -16.87
CA LEU A 324 7.92 0.36 -17.94
C LEU A 324 7.34 -0.69 -18.90
N PRO A 325 7.83 -0.75 -20.15
CA PRO A 325 7.24 -1.61 -21.19
C PRO A 325 7.25 -3.11 -20.89
N ASP A 326 8.17 -3.57 -20.06
CA ASP A 326 8.32 -4.97 -19.62
C ASP A 326 7.44 -5.34 -18.43
N GLY A 327 6.60 -4.41 -17.96
CA GLY A 327 5.75 -4.58 -16.78
C GLY A 327 6.44 -4.30 -15.44
N SER A 328 7.72 -3.94 -15.46
CA SER A 328 8.41 -3.39 -14.30
C SER A 328 7.98 -1.95 -14.03
N MET A 329 8.32 -1.40 -12.87
CA MET A 329 7.85 -0.08 -12.46
C MET A 329 8.92 0.67 -11.68
N ILE A 330 9.04 1.96 -11.98
CA ILE A 330 9.75 2.90 -11.13
C ILE A 330 8.72 3.65 -10.29
N ARG A 331 8.83 3.58 -8.98
CA ARG A 331 8.06 4.39 -8.04
C ARG A 331 8.93 5.57 -7.63
N LEU A 332 8.65 6.74 -8.20
CA LEU A 332 9.49 7.93 -8.03
C LEU A 332 8.84 8.96 -7.11
N THR A 333 9.57 9.46 -6.15
CA THR A 333 9.17 10.60 -5.32
C THR A 333 9.13 11.88 -6.14
N ILE A 334 7.98 12.56 -6.16
CA ILE A 334 7.76 13.78 -6.95
C ILE A 334 7.40 15.01 -6.11
N ALA A 335 6.94 14.83 -4.88
CA ALA A 335 6.48 15.90 -3.99
C ALA A 335 6.53 15.45 -2.52
N HIS A 336 6.28 16.37 -1.61
CA HIS A 336 6.05 16.13 -0.19
C HIS A 336 4.57 16.30 0.15
N TYR A 337 4.12 15.61 1.20
CA TYR A 337 2.83 15.81 1.85
C TYR A 337 2.97 16.83 2.99
N TYR A 338 1.99 17.72 3.06
CA TYR A 338 1.87 18.72 4.12
C TYR A 338 0.48 18.66 4.74
N THR A 339 0.42 18.73 6.07
CA THR A 339 -0.84 18.78 6.82
C THR A 339 -1.55 20.13 6.63
N PRO A 340 -2.80 20.28 7.06
CA PRO A 340 -3.53 21.55 6.93
C PRO A 340 -2.79 22.76 7.51
N SER A 341 -2.09 22.61 8.63
CA SER A 341 -1.30 23.67 9.25
C SER A 341 0.03 23.98 8.56
N GLY A 342 0.36 23.27 7.50
CA GLY A 342 1.58 23.48 6.71
C GLY A 342 2.79 22.68 7.20
N ARG A 343 2.60 21.78 8.14
CA ARG A 343 3.65 20.87 8.61
C ARG A 343 3.99 19.83 7.53
N CYS A 344 5.29 19.57 7.26
CA CYS A 344 5.72 18.49 6.37
C CYS A 344 5.64 17.14 7.09
N ILE A 345 4.93 16.16 6.58
CA ILE A 345 4.84 14.83 7.21
C ILE A 345 6.18 14.07 7.16
N GLN A 346 7.03 14.36 6.17
CA GLN A 346 8.26 13.61 5.98
C GLN A 346 9.29 13.87 7.09
N LYS A 347 9.69 12.82 7.81
CA LYS A 347 10.83 12.90 8.73
C LYS A 347 12.14 13.17 7.97
N PRO A 348 13.13 13.81 8.60
CA PRO A 348 14.42 14.07 7.97
C PRO A 348 15.10 12.80 7.48
N TYR A 349 15.82 12.90 6.38
CA TYR A 349 16.68 11.83 5.85
C TYR A 349 17.90 12.43 5.14
N THR A 350 18.99 11.67 5.12
CA THR A 350 20.17 12.00 4.33
C THR A 350 20.12 11.22 3.02
N LYS A 351 20.28 11.94 1.90
CA LYS A 351 20.28 11.30 0.57
C LYS A 351 21.39 10.26 0.47
N GLY A 352 21.03 9.05 0.07
CA GLY A 352 21.95 7.92 -0.08
C GLY A 352 22.32 7.21 1.23
N ASP A 353 21.77 7.63 2.37
CA ASP A 353 21.93 6.95 3.65
C ASP A 353 20.61 6.29 4.08
N LEU A 354 20.31 5.16 3.45
CA LEU A 354 19.10 4.38 3.77
C LEU A 354 19.18 3.76 5.15
N LYS A 355 20.38 3.33 5.56
CA LYS A 355 20.59 2.62 6.83
C LYS A 355 20.20 3.48 8.03
N ASP A 356 20.59 4.73 8.04
CA ASP A 356 20.23 5.67 9.11
C ASP A 356 18.71 5.88 9.18
N TYR A 357 18.06 5.99 8.05
CA TYR A 357 16.61 6.13 7.94
C TYR A 357 15.83 4.90 8.44
N GLU A 358 16.31 3.70 8.10
CA GLU A 358 15.70 2.42 8.52
C GLU A 358 15.87 2.18 10.02
N MET A 359 16.99 2.61 10.59
CA MET A 359 17.31 2.46 12.02
C MET A 359 16.55 3.43 12.93
N ASP A 360 15.74 4.36 12.39
CA ASP A 360 15.05 5.39 13.17
C ASP A 360 14.20 4.82 14.32
N ILE A 361 13.37 3.82 14.04
CA ILE A 361 12.52 3.20 15.08
C ILE A 361 13.36 2.54 16.16
N GLU A 362 14.44 1.87 15.80
CA GLU A 362 15.36 1.27 16.77
C GLU A 362 16.05 2.34 17.64
N LYS A 363 16.46 3.46 17.04
CA LYS A 363 17.02 4.60 17.76
C LYS A 363 16.00 5.18 18.73
N ARG A 364 14.77 5.40 18.30
CA ARG A 364 13.66 5.89 19.14
C ARG A 364 13.40 4.96 20.32
N PHE A 365 13.43 3.65 20.09
CA PHE A 365 13.32 2.64 21.15
C PHE A 365 14.50 2.74 22.16
N LYS A 366 15.74 2.78 21.66
CA LYS A 366 16.94 2.89 22.50
C LYS A 366 16.97 4.18 23.33
N HIS A 367 16.42 5.26 22.82
CA HIS A 367 16.28 6.53 23.55
C HIS A 367 15.08 6.56 24.51
N GLY A 368 14.32 5.48 24.61
CA GLY A 368 13.18 5.38 25.50
C GLY A 368 11.88 6.01 24.99
N GLU A 369 11.87 6.63 23.81
CA GLU A 369 10.69 7.31 23.24
C GLU A 369 9.46 6.41 23.15
N LEU A 370 9.65 5.12 22.87
CA LEU A 370 8.55 4.17 22.73
C LEU A 370 8.09 3.56 24.06
N THR A 371 8.84 3.75 25.14
CA THR A 371 8.60 3.10 26.44
C THR A 371 8.37 4.08 27.59
N ASN A 372 8.88 5.30 27.49
CA ASN A 372 8.77 6.33 28.52
C ASN A 372 8.38 7.69 27.91
N PRO A 373 7.17 8.21 28.18
CA PRO A 373 6.72 9.50 27.68
C PRO A 373 7.65 10.68 28.03
N ASP A 374 8.34 10.63 29.18
CA ASP A 374 9.25 11.67 29.61
C ASP A 374 10.55 11.74 28.78
N SER A 375 10.82 10.71 27.99
CA SER A 375 11.98 10.66 27.07
C SER A 375 11.70 11.33 25.71
N ILE A 376 10.48 11.80 25.47
CA ILE A 376 10.12 12.43 24.22
C ILE A 376 10.71 13.84 24.16
N GLN A 377 11.67 14.04 23.27
CA GLN A 377 12.21 15.37 22.99
C GLN A 377 11.39 15.98 21.84
N PHE A 378 10.64 17.02 22.16
CA PHE A 378 9.96 17.84 21.15
C PHE A 378 11.00 18.76 20.50
N SER A 379 11.56 18.35 19.37
CA SER A 379 12.26 19.26 18.49
C SER A 379 11.24 20.20 17.85
N ASP A 380 11.70 21.39 17.41
CA ASP A 380 10.91 22.46 16.81
C ASP A 380 9.58 21.99 16.18
N SER A 381 8.48 22.24 16.87
CA SER A 381 7.12 21.76 16.50
C SER A 381 6.64 22.25 15.14
N LEU A 382 7.31 23.21 14.53
CA LEU A 382 7.00 23.73 13.20
C LEU A 382 7.67 22.92 12.07
N LYS A 383 8.65 22.10 12.38
CA LYS A 383 9.39 21.31 11.39
C LYS A 383 9.08 19.83 11.44
N TYR A 384 8.63 19.31 12.56
CA TYR A 384 8.46 17.88 12.79
C TYR A 384 7.06 17.57 13.32
N TYR A 385 6.55 16.47 12.95
CA TYR A 385 5.16 16.27 12.95
C TYR A 385 4.68 15.03 13.48
N THR A 386 3.71 15.28 14.15
CA THR A 386 2.70 14.44 14.78
C THR A 386 3.22 13.68 15.95
#